data_0bfd3681d8989606a2f23090fab35489
#
_entry.id   0bfd3681d8989606a2f23090fab35489
#
_cell.length_a   1.000
_cell.length_b   1.000
_cell.length_c   1.000
_cell.angle_alpha   90.00
_cell.angle_beta   90.00
_cell.angle_gamma   90.00
#
_symmetry.space_group_name_H-M   'P 1'
#
loop_
_entity.id
_entity.type
_entity.pdbx_description
1 polymer ?
#
loop_
_entity_poly.entity_id
_entity_poly.type
_entity_poly.pdbx_seq_one_letter_code
_entity_poly.pdbx_strand_id
1 'polypeptide(L)'
;MKHVRFIIVVLLCLVSASGSYAVERVILLGPKTIGPAWKDRIVLEPRLFAEAEAGDVLTVYTDGYRRTSQGTFQSPKDWQAIAEQYKYFGIAGPFRMTITADMLPVLKQHGVSIGGHDYRILYATLSKASDYQENIVWTGPAVSMDSNWGGCAEIKGKTMAALKVGDALKLHVSKTKPGSAVKIMDLTWNPIDKTVDGAPVGGDSFTYYIDDEAPLIKLQLAGGGENVAMRIGGKDYQLDKIGIVSFVGQRSDDTSSAQRAPKEYKLKPGELFHGEQTFPNDWSANLCITAEPFQHSTQNDVLVISYKLLPKQEGVVPQMSLRENHGKWHDLSGAVEPQWQKLDGNDVVMTFDAVSLDKLKTTGLVVTGRGFVLNRIELMHVE
;
A
#
# COMPACT_ATOMS: atom_id res chain seq x y z
N MET A 1 -44.08 45.32 -45.46
CA MET A 1 -43.54 45.25 -44.09
C MET A 1 -42.90 43.85 -43.93
N LYS A 2 -41.60 43.74 -43.97
CA LYS A 2 -40.87 42.48 -43.90
C LYS A 2 -40.35 42.30 -42.47
N HIS A 3 -40.78 41.27 -41.78
CA HIS A 3 -40.30 40.92 -40.44
C HIS A 3 -38.96 40.23 -40.58
N VAL A 4 -37.88 40.87 -40.14
CA VAL A 4 -36.56 40.28 -39.96
C VAL A 4 -36.57 39.55 -38.62
N ARG A 5 -36.53 38.21 -38.65
CA ARG A 5 -36.31 37.38 -37.46
C ARG A 5 -34.82 37.35 -37.19
N PHE A 6 -34.40 37.98 -36.09
CA PHE A 6 -33.08 37.79 -35.52
C PHE A 6 -33.02 36.40 -34.86
N ILE A 7 -32.26 35.49 -35.45
CA ILE A 7 -31.90 34.24 -34.79
C ILE A 7 -30.64 34.53 -34.00
N ILE A 8 -30.75 34.63 -32.67
CA ILE A 8 -29.63 34.65 -31.76
C ILE A 8 -29.17 33.22 -31.62
N VAL A 9 -28.05 32.87 -32.29
CA VAL A 9 -27.31 31.63 -32.04
C VAL A 9 -26.53 31.87 -30.78
N VAL A 10 -27.04 31.40 -29.65
CA VAL A 10 -26.27 31.29 -28.41
C VAL A 10 -25.33 30.10 -28.61
N LEU A 11 -24.09 30.41 -29.00
CA LEU A 11 -23.00 29.46 -29.00
C LEU A 11 -22.64 29.16 -27.54
N LEU A 12 -23.27 28.12 -26.96
CA LEU A 12 -22.84 27.55 -25.70
C LEU A 12 -21.46 26.90 -25.96
N CYS A 13 -20.40 27.65 -25.68
CA CYS A 13 -19.10 27.06 -25.46
C CYS A 13 -19.22 26.18 -24.20
N LEU A 14 -19.57 24.94 -24.39
CA LEU A 14 -19.25 23.89 -23.44
C LEU A 14 -17.70 23.82 -23.42
N VAL A 15 -17.10 24.61 -22.56
CA VAL A 15 -15.78 24.31 -22.05
C VAL A 15 -15.98 23.01 -21.26
N SER A 16 -15.86 21.90 -21.98
CA SER A 16 -15.53 20.64 -21.32
C SER A 16 -14.20 20.91 -20.61
N ALA A 17 -14.27 21.26 -19.34
CA ALA A 17 -13.17 21.04 -18.43
C ALA A 17 -12.96 19.52 -18.46
N SER A 18 -12.18 19.05 -19.44
CA SER A 18 -11.52 17.77 -19.36
C SER A 18 -10.61 17.90 -18.15
N GLY A 19 -11.15 17.60 -16.97
CA GLY A 19 -10.36 17.36 -15.80
C GLY A 19 -9.39 16.28 -16.24
N SER A 20 -8.13 16.66 -16.43
CA SER A 20 -7.04 15.73 -16.61
C SER A 20 -6.97 14.95 -15.31
N TYR A 21 -7.66 13.80 -15.27
CA TYR A 21 -7.56 12.90 -14.15
C TYR A 21 -6.11 12.40 -14.17
N ALA A 22 -5.40 12.72 -13.10
CA ALA A 22 -4.05 12.23 -12.89
C ALA A 22 -4.10 10.71 -12.74
N VAL A 23 -3.50 10.00 -13.67
CA VAL A 23 -3.44 8.55 -13.70
C VAL A 23 -2.01 8.14 -13.38
N GLU A 24 -1.81 7.31 -12.35
CA GLU A 24 -0.50 6.72 -12.10
C GLU A 24 -0.03 5.96 -13.35
N ARG A 25 1.05 6.41 -13.97
CA ARG A 25 1.61 5.76 -15.13
C ARG A 25 2.42 4.54 -14.74
N VAL A 26 1.98 3.34 -15.10
CA VAL A 26 2.77 2.11 -14.93
C VAL A 26 4.01 2.18 -15.82
N ILE A 27 5.18 2.02 -15.23
CA ILE A 27 6.48 2.11 -15.91
C ILE A 27 7.29 0.81 -15.82
N LEU A 28 6.89 -0.12 -14.97
CA LEU A 28 7.46 -1.45 -14.86
C LEU A 28 6.34 -2.46 -14.58
N LEU A 29 6.34 -3.55 -15.33
CA LEU A 29 5.50 -4.72 -15.06
C LEU A 29 6.36 -5.86 -14.51
N GLY A 30 5.89 -6.49 -13.45
CA GLY A 30 6.50 -7.66 -12.82
C GLY A 30 5.68 -8.94 -13.03
N PRO A 31 5.84 -9.94 -12.18
CA PRO A 31 6.71 -9.93 -11.00
C PRO A 31 8.21 -10.06 -11.35
N LYS A 32 9.06 -9.39 -10.57
CA LYS A 32 10.51 -9.48 -10.63
C LYS A 32 11.06 -9.79 -9.24
N THR A 33 11.79 -10.88 -9.08
CA THR A 33 12.36 -11.26 -7.79
C THR A 33 13.70 -10.58 -7.56
N ILE A 34 13.88 -10.02 -6.38
CA ILE A 34 15.14 -9.52 -5.85
C ILE A 34 15.58 -10.52 -4.77
N GLY A 35 16.54 -11.35 -5.11
CA GLY A 35 17.02 -12.45 -4.25
C GLY A 35 17.94 -12.00 -3.09
N PRO A 36 18.44 -12.95 -2.29
CA PRO A 36 19.08 -12.64 -1.00
C PRO A 36 20.49 -12.02 -1.09
N ALA A 37 21.11 -11.98 -2.25
CA ALA A 37 22.55 -11.75 -2.37
C ALA A 37 22.94 -10.35 -2.89
N TRP A 38 22.03 -9.36 -2.89
CA TRP A 38 22.28 -8.01 -3.44
C TRP A 38 22.77 -7.98 -4.89
N LYS A 39 22.54 -9.06 -5.64
CA LYS A 39 23.01 -9.22 -7.03
C LYS A 39 21.95 -8.80 -8.05
N ASP A 40 20.68 -8.97 -7.67
CA ASP A 40 19.57 -8.71 -8.58
C ASP A 40 19.26 -7.22 -8.59
N ARG A 41 19.09 -6.72 -9.80
CA ARG A 41 18.77 -5.31 -10.05
C ARG A 41 17.85 -5.18 -11.23
N ILE A 42 16.98 -4.19 -11.17
CA ILE A 42 16.11 -3.82 -12.27
C ILE A 42 16.42 -2.39 -12.63
N VAL A 43 16.81 -2.17 -13.89
CA VAL A 43 17.09 -0.84 -14.41
C VAL A 43 15.83 -0.31 -15.08
N LEU A 44 15.34 0.82 -14.61
CA LEU A 44 14.34 1.64 -15.27
C LEU A 44 15.05 2.61 -16.22
N GLU A 45 14.72 2.51 -17.51
CA GLU A 45 15.42 3.23 -18.57
C GLU A 45 15.20 4.75 -18.50
N PRO A 46 16.16 5.58 -18.98
CA PRO A 46 16.07 7.04 -18.98
C PRO A 46 14.81 7.59 -19.66
N ARG A 47 14.35 6.96 -20.74
CA ARG A 47 13.14 7.39 -21.47
C ARG A 47 11.89 7.43 -20.61
N LEU A 48 11.83 6.63 -19.54
CA LEU A 48 10.70 6.60 -18.62
C LEU A 48 10.61 7.89 -17.78
N PHE A 49 11.73 8.60 -17.66
CA PHE A 49 11.88 9.82 -16.88
C PHE A 49 12.02 11.08 -17.76
N ALA A 50 11.84 10.98 -19.08
CA ALA A 50 12.02 12.10 -20.00
C ALA A 50 11.20 13.34 -19.60
N GLU A 51 9.95 13.10 -19.19
CA GLU A 51 8.97 14.12 -18.75
C GLU A 51 8.88 14.25 -17.23
N ALA A 52 9.79 13.62 -16.48
CA ALA A 52 9.78 13.73 -15.03
C ALA A 52 10.16 15.13 -14.56
N GLU A 53 9.55 15.55 -13.47
CA GLU A 53 9.75 16.83 -12.83
C GLU A 53 10.06 16.64 -11.33
N ALA A 54 10.60 17.68 -10.69
CA ALA A 54 10.81 17.66 -9.25
C ALA A 54 9.46 17.59 -8.52
N GLY A 55 9.36 16.66 -7.57
CA GLY A 55 8.13 16.36 -6.84
C GLY A 55 7.37 15.15 -7.39
N ASP A 56 7.67 14.68 -8.61
CA ASP A 56 7.11 13.41 -9.11
C ASP A 56 7.52 12.24 -8.20
N VAL A 57 6.69 11.20 -8.15
CA VAL A 57 6.89 10.07 -7.24
C VAL A 57 6.97 8.76 -8.02
N LEU A 58 8.10 8.09 -7.90
CA LEU A 58 8.25 6.69 -8.31
C LEU A 58 7.80 5.80 -7.16
N THR A 59 6.75 5.00 -7.38
CA THR A 59 6.27 4.00 -6.43
C THR A 59 6.60 2.60 -6.93
N VAL A 60 7.19 1.78 -6.08
CA VAL A 60 7.50 0.37 -6.35
C VAL A 60 6.65 -0.49 -5.44
N TYR A 61 5.72 -1.23 -6.01
CA TYR A 61 4.83 -2.13 -5.29
C TYR A 61 5.48 -3.50 -5.13
N THR A 62 5.50 -4.01 -3.90
CA THR A 62 6.23 -5.23 -3.55
C THR A 62 5.42 -6.20 -2.71
N ASP A 63 5.81 -7.47 -2.78
CA ASP A 63 5.37 -8.53 -1.88
C ASP A 63 6.54 -9.48 -1.55
N GLY A 64 6.25 -10.57 -0.83
CA GLY A 64 7.24 -11.60 -0.52
C GLY A 64 8.42 -11.12 0.33
N TYR A 65 8.32 -9.93 0.93
CA TYR A 65 9.37 -9.36 1.77
C TYR A 65 9.42 -9.99 3.16
N ARG A 66 10.61 -9.97 3.76
CA ARG A 66 10.89 -10.45 5.12
C ARG A 66 11.23 -9.27 6.03
N ARG A 67 11.29 -9.52 7.33
CA ARG A 67 11.69 -8.49 8.31
C ARG A 67 13.06 -7.85 8.00
N THR A 68 13.94 -8.58 7.34
CA THR A 68 15.30 -8.12 6.97
C THR A 68 15.39 -7.53 5.57
N SER A 69 14.31 -7.56 4.78
CA SER A 69 14.33 -7.07 3.41
C SER A 69 14.69 -5.60 3.34
N GLN A 70 15.58 -5.28 2.41
CA GLN A 70 16.05 -3.92 2.18
C GLN A 70 16.04 -3.59 0.69
N GLY A 71 15.79 -2.31 0.40
CA GLY A 71 15.83 -1.75 -0.94
C GLY A 71 16.90 -0.68 -1.08
N THR A 72 17.21 -0.35 -2.32
CA THR A 72 18.07 0.76 -2.72
C THR A 72 17.65 1.31 -4.07
N PHE A 73 17.79 2.64 -4.26
CA PHE A 73 17.75 3.25 -5.58
C PHE A 73 19.15 3.78 -5.93
N GLN A 74 19.67 3.32 -7.06
CA GLN A 74 21.02 3.62 -7.49
C GLN A 74 21.05 4.18 -8.92
N SER A 75 22.05 4.99 -9.20
CA SER A 75 22.39 5.38 -10.57
C SER A 75 22.98 4.18 -11.33
N PRO A 76 22.45 3.79 -12.48
CA PRO A 76 23.04 2.73 -13.29
C PRO A 76 24.45 3.06 -13.83
N LYS A 77 24.83 4.34 -13.80
CA LYS A 77 26.13 4.80 -14.29
C LYS A 77 27.31 4.32 -13.42
N ASP A 78 27.15 4.44 -12.11
CA ASP A 78 28.24 4.26 -11.15
C ASP A 78 27.84 3.43 -9.93
N TRP A 79 26.59 2.97 -9.88
CA TRP A 79 25.99 2.18 -8.78
C TRP A 79 25.99 2.90 -7.43
N GLN A 80 26.17 4.22 -7.42
CA GLN A 80 25.98 5.00 -6.23
C GLN A 80 24.50 5.21 -5.95
N ALA A 81 24.12 5.35 -4.68
CA ALA A 81 22.77 5.73 -4.32
C ALA A 81 22.39 7.06 -5.01
N ILE A 82 21.17 7.13 -5.55
CA ILE A 82 20.71 8.34 -6.23
C ILE A 82 20.58 9.53 -5.27
N ALA A 83 20.36 9.24 -3.99
CA ALA A 83 20.48 10.16 -2.86
C ALA A 83 20.69 9.34 -1.57
N GLU A 84 21.23 9.96 -0.52
CA GLU A 84 21.62 9.25 0.71
C GLU A 84 20.45 8.54 1.39
N GLN A 85 19.25 9.13 1.40
CA GLN A 85 18.04 8.52 1.97
C GLN A 85 17.57 7.26 1.20
N TYR A 86 18.03 7.05 -0.02
CA TYR A 86 17.71 5.90 -0.86
C TYR A 86 18.84 4.86 -0.96
N LYS A 87 19.87 5.00 -0.14
CA LYS A 87 21.01 4.09 -0.14
C LYS A 87 20.65 2.70 0.37
N TYR A 88 20.02 2.64 1.53
CA TYR A 88 19.50 1.42 2.13
C TYR A 88 18.28 1.76 2.96
N PHE A 89 17.14 1.16 2.66
CA PHE A 89 15.90 1.34 3.42
C PHE A 89 15.18 0.01 3.62
N GLY A 90 14.46 -0.13 4.74
CA GLY A 90 13.68 -1.33 5.03
C GLY A 90 12.45 -1.42 4.12
N ILE A 91 12.10 -2.64 3.71
CA ILE A 91 10.88 -2.90 2.92
C ILE A 91 9.84 -3.57 3.82
N ALA A 92 8.65 -2.96 3.86
CA ALA A 92 7.49 -3.45 4.60
C ALA A 92 6.18 -3.31 3.80
N GLY A 93 6.29 -3.10 2.49
CA GLY A 93 5.20 -2.83 1.57
C GLY A 93 5.72 -2.07 0.36
N PRO A 94 4.87 -1.29 -0.32
CA PRO A 94 5.32 -0.37 -1.36
C PRO A 94 6.38 0.59 -0.83
N PHE A 95 7.37 0.90 -1.64
CA PHE A 95 8.34 1.92 -1.31
C PHE A 95 8.44 2.96 -2.42
N ARG A 96 8.85 4.17 -2.06
CA ARG A 96 8.73 5.32 -2.93
C ARG A 96 10.01 6.16 -2.96
N MET A 97 10.19 6.81 -4.11
CA MET A 97 11.22 7.82 -4.31
C MET A 97 10.55 9.10 -4.81
N THR A 98 10.55 10.14 -4.00
CA THR A 98 10.21 11.49 -4.47
C THR A 98 11.39 12.03 -5.26
N ILE A 99 11.16 12.39 -6.51
CA ILE A 99 12.19 12.92 -7.41
C ILE A 99 12.49 14.36 -7.01
N THR A 100 13.74 14.65 -6.68
CA THR A 100 14.21 16.02 -6.43
C THR A 100 14.86 16.62 -7.67
N ALA A 101 15.04 17.93 -7.69
CA ALA A 101 15.71 18.62 -8.79
C ALA A 101 17.11 18.07 -9.06
N ASP A 102 17.84 17.69 -8.01
CA ASP A 102 19.21 17.15 -8.11
C ASP A 102 19.26 15.75 -8.74
N MET A 103 18.18 14.96 -8.62
CA MET A 103 18.08 13.62 -9.20
C MET A 103 17.75 13.65 -10.70
N LEU A 104 17.04 14.68 -11.16
CA LEU A 104 16.53 14.76 -12.55
C LEU A 104 17.60 14.56 -13.61
N PRO A 105 18.80 15.19 -13.55
CA PRO A 105 19.85 14.97 -14.55
C PRO A 105 20.26 13.51 -14.66
N VAL A 106 20.43 12.82 -13.52
CA VAL A 106 20.81 11.40 -13.48
C VAL A 106 19.69 10.52 -14.04
N LEU A 107 18.44 10.74 -13.62
CA LEU A 107 17.28 9.98 -14.07
C LEU A 107 17.07 10.12 -15.59
N LYS A 108 17.12 11.33 -16.11
CA LYS A 108 16.93 11.61 -17.54
C LYS A 108 18.06 11.10 -18.43
N GLN A 109 19.28 11.01 -17.89
CA GLN A 109 20.45 10.55 -18.65
C GLN A 109 20.73 9.05 -18.48
N HIS A 110 20.52 8.51 -17.29
CA HIS A 110 20.94 7.14 -16.95
C HIS A 110 19.81 6.25 -16.43
N GLY A 111 18.63 6.81 -16.10
CA GLY A 111 17.56 6.08 -15.44
C GLY A 111 17.87 5.83 -13.96
N VAL A 112 17.21 4.83 -13.39
CA VAL A 112 17.44 4.38 -12.01
C VAL A 112 17.43 2.87 -11.91
N SER A 113 18.31 2.33 -11.09
CA SER A 113 18.34 0.92 -10.71
C SER A 113 17.64 0.72 -9.39
N ILE A 114 16.71 -0.23 -9.35
CA ILE A 114 16.07 -0.74 -8.14
C ILE A 114 16.81 -2.02 -7.75
N GLY A 115 17.40 -2.04 -6.57
CA GLY A 115 18.13 -3.19 -6.04
C GLY A 115 17.78 -3.47 -4.58
N GLY A 116 18.43 -4.47 -3.99
CA GLY A 116 18.20 -4.83 -2.62
C GLY A 116 18.30 -6.32 -2.37
N HIS A 117 17.53 -6.83 -1.38
CA HIS A 117 17.47 -8.26 -1.12
C HIS A 117 16.13 -8.69 -0.50
N ASP A 118 15.74 -9.94 -0.81
CA ASP A 118 14.62 -10.69 -0.21
C ASP A 118 13.23 -10.05 -0.39
N TYR A 119 12.91 -9.60 -1.60
CA TYR A 119 11.56 -9.16 -1.93
C TYR A 119 11.24 -9.39 -3.41
N ARG A 120 9.99 -9.22 -3.78
CA ARG A 120 9.52 -9.30 -5.14
C ARG A 120 8.84 -7.98 -5.54
N ILE A 121 9.22 -7.43 -6.68
CA ILE A 121 8.57 -6.26 -7.28
C ILE A 121 7.39 -6.76 -8.12
N LEU A 122 6.19 -6.26 -7.82
CA LEU A 122 4.97 -6.55 -8.58
C LEU A 122 4.87 -5.66 -9.82
N TYR A 123 5.00 -4.37 -9.62
CA TYR A 123 5.02 -3.34 -10.66
C TYR A 123 5.59 -2.04 -10.08
N ALA A 124 5.83 -1.04 -10.94
CA ALA A 124 6.17 0.29 -10.50
C ALA A 124 5.41 1.36 -11.31
N THR A 125 5.08 2.46 -10.65
CA THR A 125 4.36 3.60 -11.23
C THR A 125 5.17 4.88 -11.09
N LEU A 126 4.89 5.84 -11.97
CA LEU A 126 5.39 7.20 -11.87
C LEU A 126 4.18 8.15 -11.86
N SER A 127 4.00 8.87 -10.77
CA SER A 127 2.92 9.82 -10.56
C SER A 127 3.46 11.24 -10.59
N LYS A 128 2.67 12.19 -11.07
CA LYS A 128 3.04 13.61 -11.12
C LYS A 128 2.92 14.26 -9.76
N ALA A 129 3.76 15.26 -9.48
CA ALA A 129 3.65 16.08 -8.26
C ALA A 129 2.27 16.74 -8.13
N SER A 130 1.66 17.13 -9.26
CA SER A 130 0.31 17.70 -9.32
C SER A 130 -0.80 16.74 -8.88
N ASP A 131 -0.53 15.44 -8.85
CA ASP A 131 -1.48 14.41 -8.42
C ASP A 131 -1.63 14.32 -6.91
N TYR A 132 -0.83 15.08 -6.18
CA TYR A 132 -0.81 15.12 -4.73
C TYR A 132 -1.14 16.51 -4.21
N GLN A 133 -1.96 16.58 -3.16
CA GLN A 133 -2.27 17.80 -2.44
C GLN A 133 -1.72 17.70 -1.01
N GLU A 134 -0.93 18.70 -0.63
CA GLU A 134 -0.42 18.81 0.74
C GLU A 134 -1.26 19.80 1.56
N ASN A 135 -1.69 19.35 2.74
CA ASN A 135 -2.32 20.18 3.75
C ASN A 135 -1.40 20.25 4.98
N ILE A 136 -0.90 21.44 5.30
CA ILE A 136 -0.07 21.64 6.49
C ILE A 136 -0.95 21.55 7.74
N VAL A 137 -0.66 20.58 8.58
CA VAL A 137 -1.46 20.24 9.78
C VAL A 137 -0.77 20.59 11.09
N TRP A 138 0.55 20.85 11.05
CA TRP A 138 1.31 21.30 12.21
C TRP A 138 2.40 22.31 11.78
N THR A 139 2.42 23.45 12.44
CA THR A 139 3.41 24.51 12.26
C THR A 139 3.96 24.96 13.63
N GLY A 140 4.04 24.02 14.59
CA GLY A 140 4.48 24.32 15.93
C GLY A 140 5.87 24.97 15.98
N PRO A 141 6.38 25.31 17.14
CA PRO A 141 7.75 25.81 17.22
C PRO A 141 8.69 24.76 16.62
N ALA A 142 9.65 25.23 15.82
CA ALA A 142 10.64 24.35 15.22
C ALA A 142 11.40 23.56 16.31
N VAL A 143 11.49 22.24 16.14
CA VAL A 143 12.12 21.34 17.11
C VAL A 143 13.46 20.85 16.58
N SER A 144 14.53 21.14 17.29
CA SER A 144 15.88 20.66 16.96
C SER A 144 16.07 19.24 17.46
N MET A 145 16.46 18.34 16.56
CA MET A 145 16.86 16.97 16.85
C MET A 145 18.40 16.93 16.89
N ASP A 146 18.96 16.78 18.06
CA ASP A 146 20.43 16.78 18.23
C ASP A 146 21.09 15.46 17.85
N SER A 147 22.40 15.41 17.85
CA SER A 147 23.17 14.22 17.48
C SER A 147 23.03 13.04 18.46
N ASN A 148 22.50 13.26 19.65
CA ASN A 148 22.31 12.26 20.71
C ASN A 148 20.85 11.75 20.75
N TRP A 149 20.08 11.96 19.70
CA TRP A 149 18.64 11.63 19.66
C TRP A 149 17.80 12.42 20.67
N GLY A 150 18.33 13.54 21.14
CA GLY A 150 17.59 14.50 21.95
C GLY A 150 16.67 15.34 21.07
N GLY A 151 15.60 15.84 21.68
CA GLY A 151 14.55 16.54 20.97
C GLY A 151 13.44 15.59 20.51
N CYS A 152 12.20 16.06 20.72
CA CYS A 152 11.00 15.33 20.34
C CYS A 152 9.86 16.30 20.10
N ALA A 153 9.19 16.20 18.97
CA ALA A 153 7.94 16.88 18.70
C ALA A 153 6.76 15.99 19.09
N GLU A 154 5.87 16.50 19.94
CA GLU A 154 4.62 15.83 20.31
C GLU A 154 3.47 16.38 19.49
N ILE A 155 2.81 15.50 18.74
CA ILE A 155 1.73 15.85 17.81
C ILE A 155 0.41 15.33 18.38
N LYS A 156 -0.58 16.24 18.48
CA LYS A 156 -1.88 15.94 19.05
C LYS A 156 -2.77 15.11 18.15
N GLY A 157 -3.65 14.30 18.71
CA GLY A 157 -4.57 13.42 17.99
C GLY A 157 -5.47 14.16 17.01
N LYS A 158 -5.94 15.36 17.34
CA LYS A 158 -6.75 16.18 16.42
C LYS A 158 -6.02 16.49 15.09
N THR A 159 -4.69 16.59 15.13
CA THR A 159 -3.86 16.82 13.95
C THR A 159 -3.85 15.60 13.03
N MET A 160 -3.96 14.41 13.61
CA MET A 160 -3.92 13.13 12.87
C MET A 160 -5.32 12.60 12.50
N ALA A 161 -6.38 13.27 12.93
CA ALA A 161 -7.77 12.79 12.72
C ALA A 161 -8.17 12.69 11.24
N ALA A 162 -7.59 13.53 10.38
CA ALA A 162 -7.86 13.52 8.94
C ALA A 162 -7.02 12.50 8.15
N LEU A 163 -6.03 11.87 8.79
CA LEU A 163 -5.11 10.94 8.14
C LEU A 163 -5.82 9.62 7.82
N LYS A 164 -5.63 9.10 6.62
CA LYS A 164 -6.22 7.85 6.14
C LYS A 164 -5.20 7.00 5.39
N VAL A 165 -5.53 5.74 5.16
CA VAL A 165 -4.74 4.86 4.28
C VAL A 165 -4.69 5.46 2.87
N GLY A 166 -3.50 5.49 2.29
CA GLY A 166 -3.21 6.13 1.00
C GLY A 166 -2.67 7.56 1.11
N ASP A 167 -2.75 8.19 2.29
CA ASP A 167 -2.10 9.48 2.56
C ASP A 167 -0.62 9.29 2.92
N ALA A 168 0.10 10.40 3.00
CA ALA A 168 1.45 10.42 3.53
C ALA A 168 1.63 11.54 4.57
N LEU A 169 2.48 11.28 5.55
CA LEU A 169 3.01 12.32 6.45
C LEU A 169 4.28 12.88 5.84
N LYS A 170 4.29 14.17 5.54
CA LYS A 170 5.47 14.88 5.06
C LYS A 170 6.02 15.77 6.16
N LEU A 171 7.22 15.46 6.58
CA LEU A 171 7.97 16.26 7.55
C LEU A 171 8.85 17.24 6.78
N HIS A 172 8.61 18.53 6.93
CA HIS A 172 9.52 19.56 6.42
C HIS A 172 10.63 19.76 7.44
N VAL A 173 11.84 19.61 6.97
CA VAL A 173 13.03 19.64 7.83
C VAL A 173 14.06 20.64 7.30
N SER A 174 14.86 21.14 8.19
CA SER A 174 16.02 21.98 7.88
C SER A 174 17.22 21.56 8.71
N LYS A 175 18.37 22.18 8.45
CA LYS A 175 19.62 21.92 9.17
C LYS A 175 20.03 20.44 9.18
N THR A 176 19.67 19.70 8.14
CA THR A 176 20.08 18.31 7.96
C THR A 176 21.58 18.21 7.81
N LYS A 177 22.17 17.13 8.36
CA LYS A 177 23.58 16.78 8.25
C LYS A 177 23.73 15.38 7.66
N PRO A 178 24.89 15.01 7.16
CA PRO A 178 25.15 13.61 6.81
C PRO A 178 24.87 12.68 8.00
N GLY A 179 24.05 11.66 7.76
CA GLY A 179 23.60 10.73 8.79
C GLY A 179 22.39 11.19 9.63
N SER A 180 21.70 12.27 9.24
CA SER A 180 20.42 12.63 9.83
C SER A 180 19.43 11.49 9.71
N ALA A 181 18.67 11.26 10.78
CA ALA A 181 17.70 10.17 10.84
C ALA A 181 16.44 10.55 11.60
N VAL A 182 15.29 10.08 11.13
CA VAL A 182 13.98 10.30 11.75
C VAL A 182 13.46 9.04 12.42
N LYS A 183 12.70 9.24 13.49
CA LYS A 183 11.92 8.22 14.15
C LYS A 183 10.51 8.72 14.37
N ILE A 184 9.51 8.00 13.84
CA ILE A 184 8.09 8.30 14.08
C ILE A 184 7.54 7.24 15.04
N MET A 185 7.04 7.67 16.20
CA MET A 185 6.66 6.83 17.31
C MET A 185 5.21 7.03 17.72
N ASP A 186 4.63 5.99 18.30
CA ASP A 186 3.34 6.03 18.95
C ASP A 186 3.45 6.63 20.38
N LEU A 187 2.34 6.58 21.13
CA LEU A 187 2.26 7.04 22.52
C LEU A 187 3.24 6.35 23.47
N THR A 188 3.59 5.11 23.18
CA THR A 188 4.43 4.25 24.03
C THR A 188 5.89 4.29 23.64
N TRP A 189 6.30 5.27 22.79
CA TRP A 189 7.65 5.44 22.28
C TRP A 189 8.12 4.32 21.36
N ASN A 190 7.21 3.46 20.87
CA ASN A 190 7.53 2.47 19.88
C ASN A 190 7.40 3.04 18.47
N PRO A 191 8.27 2.66 17.53
CA PRO A 191 8.09 3.04 16.13
C PRO A 191 6.72 2.58 15.63
N ILE A 192 6.02 3.44 14.91
CA ILE A 192 4.74 3.08 14.28
C ILE A 192 4.93 2.00 13.22
N ASP A 193 6.11 2.02 12.58
CA ASP A 193 6.54 1.06 11.58
C ASP A 193 8.08 0.91 11.60
N LYS A 194 8.60 -0.24 11.15
CA LYS A 194 10.05 -0.49 11.10
C LYS A 194 10.78 0.44 10.13
N THR A 195 10.10 0.95 9.12
CA THR A 195 10.68 1.83 8.09
C THR A 195 10.94 3.23 8.59
N VAL A 196 10.36 3.61 9.73
CA VAL A 196 10.54 4.92 10.38
C VAL A 196 11.25 4.82 11.73
N ASP A 197 11.95 3.73 11.99
CA ASP A 197 12.81 3.55 13.16
C ASP A 197 14.27 3.89 12.80
N GLY A 198 14.59 5.18 12.75
CA GLY A 198 15.89 5.66 12.35
C GLY A 198 16.07 5.75 10.83
N ALA A 199 14.99 6.08 10.11
CA ALA A 199 15.05 6.26 8.67
C ALA A 199 15.94 7.44 8.27
N PRO A 200 16.79 7.30 7.24
CA PRO A 200 17.62 8.40 6.77
C PRO A 200 16.81 9.59 6.32
N VAL A 201 17.25 10.79 6.70
CA VAL A 201 16.64 12.06 6.26
C VAL A 201 17.66 12.79 5.39
N GLY A 202 17.23 13.18 4.19
CA GLY A 202 18.04 13.95 3.26
C GLY A 202 17.25 15.11 2.66
N GLY A 203 17.97 16.19 2.34
CA GLY A 203 17.32 17.38 1.77
C GLY A 203 16.46 18.15 2.78
N ASP A 204 15.31 18.62 2.32
CA ASP A 204 14.39 19.52 3.03
C ASP A 204 13.11 18.85 3.54
N SER A 205 12.96 17.55 3.29
CA SER A 205 11.76 16.82 3.71
C SER A 205 12.00 15.32 3.88
N PHE A 206 11.15 14.71 4.69
CA PHE A 206 11.00 13.26 4.80
C PHE A 206 9.51 12.91 4.64
N THR A 207 9.19 11.90 3.82
CA THR A 207 7.81 11.50 3.58
C THR A 207 7.60 10.04 4.02
N TYR A 208 6.62 9.82 4.89
CA TYR A 208 6.17 8.51 5.32
C TYR A 208 4.77 8.24 4.77
N TYR A 209 4.60 7.17 4.02
CA TYR A 209 3.33 6.77 3.42
C TYR A 209 2.56 5.81 4.31
N ILE A 210 1.27 6.05 4.45
CA ILE A 210 0.34 5.20 5.19
C ILE A 210 -0.24 4.18 4.20
N ASP A 211 0.46 3.08 4.00
CA ASP A 211 0.08 2.08 3.00
C ASP A 211 -0.88 1.01 3.55
N ASP A 212 -1.01 0.90 4.87
CA ASP A 212 -1.93 -0.02 5.54
C ASP A 212 -2.54 0.59 6.81
N GLU A 213 -3.47 -0.12 7.42
CA GLU A 213 -4.19 0.36 8.61
C GLU A 213 -3.36 0.27 9.90
N ALA A 214 -2.34 -0.59 9.97
CA ALA A 214 -1.66 -0.85 11.24
C ALA A 214 -0.92 0.37 11.80
N PRO A 215 -0.14 1.15 11.03
CA PRO A 215 0.42 2.41 11.48
C PRO A 215 -0.66 3.45 11.79
N LEU A 216 -1.71 3.51 10.97
CA LEU A 216 -2.81 4.45 11.14
C LEU A 216 -3.55 4.22 12.48
N ILE A 217 -3.86 2.96 12.81
CA ILE A 217 -4.47 2.59 14.09
C ILE A 217 -3.61 3.04 15.25
N LYS A 218 -2.30 2.82 15.21
CA LYS A 218 -1.38 3.28 16.27
C LYS A 218 -1.44 4.79 16.50
N LEU A 219 -1.52 5.58 15.41
CA LEU A 219 -1.62 7.03 15.48
C LEU A 219 -2.98 7.52 15.95
N GLN A 220 -4.05 6.78 15.68
CA GLN A 220 -5.42 7.15 16.04
C GLN A 220 -5.88 6.59 17.39
N LEU A 221 -5.21 5.57 17.95
CA LEU A 221 -5.53 4.97 19.25
C LEU A 221 -5.48 5.97 20.43
N ALA A 222 -4.77 7.08 20.27
CA ALA A 222 -4.76 8.16 21.26
C ALA A 222 -6.10 8.89 21.39
N GLY A 223 -7.07 8.59 20.55
CA GLY A 223 -8.29 9.34 20.42
C GLY A 223 -8.05 10.70 19.75
N GLY A 224 -9.04 11.18 19.03
CA GLY A 224 -9.04 12.57 18.53
C GLY A 224 -8.98 13.53 19.73
N GLY A 225 -8.43 14.72 19.52
CA GLY A 225 -8.42 15.77 20.53
C GLY A 225 -7.03 16.24 20.93
N GLU A 226 -6.91 16.69 22.17
CA GLU A 226 -5.70 17.37 22.67
C GLU A 226 -4.60 16.43 23.18
N ASN A 227 -4.87 15.14 23.27
CA ASN A 227 -3.88 14.15 23.68
C ASN A 227 -2.81 13.95 22.59
N VAL A 228 -1.59 13.66 23.01
CA VAL A 228 -0.50 13.30 22.10
C VAL A 228 -0.85 11.99 21.39
N ALA A 229 -0.78 11.98 20.06
CA ALA A 229 -1.02 10.79 19.26
C ALA A 229 0.27 10.24 18.66
N MET A 230 1.21 11.12 18.34
CA MET A 230 2.44 10.78 17.64
C MET A 230 3.60 11.56 18.23
N ARG A 231 4.75 10.91 18.26
CA ARG A 231 6.03 11.54 18.59
C ARG A 231 6.99 11.44 17.41
N ILE A 232 7.58 12.57 17.06
CA ILE A 232 8.62 12.63 16.04
C ILE A 232 9.92 12.97 16.73
N GLY A 233 10.86 12.04 16.70
CA GLY A 233 12.22 12.17 17.19
C GLY A 233 13.22 11.97 16.07
N GLY A 234 14.49 12.02 16.41
CA GLY A 234 15.54 11.78 15.44
C GLY A 234 16.87 12.39 15.84
N LYS A 235 17.75 12.55 14.85
CA LYS A 235 19.07 13.17 15.07
C LYS A 235 19.47 14.03 13.88
N ASP A 236 20.21 15.10 14.19
CA ASP A 236 20.92 15.96 13.25
C ASP A 236 20.05 16.66 12.21
N TYR A 237 18.82 17.04 12.58
CA TYR A 237 17.94 17.88 11.78
C TYR A 237 17.04 18.76 12.65
N GLN A 238 16.37 19.71 12.04
CA GLN A 238 15.30 20.51 12.66
C GLN A 238 13.98 20.18 11.99
N LEU A 239 12.95 19.84 12.75
CA LEU A 239 11.58 19.70 12.26
C LEU A 239 10.90 21.07 12.25
N ASP A 240 10.44 21.51 11.09
CA ASP A 240 9.83 22.83 10.91
C ASP A 240 8.30 22.76 10.76
N LYS A 241 7.77 21.80 9.99
CA LYS A 241 6.34 21.64 9.71
C LYS A 241 5.99 20.18 9.45
N ILE A 242 4.71 19.85 9.55
CA ILE A 242 4.16 18.57 9.13
C ILE A 242 2.97 18.81 8.22
N GLY A 243 2.98 18.15 7.05
CA GLY A 243 1.88 18.10 6.11
C GLY A 243 1.26 16.70 6.04
N ILE A 244 -0.03 16.64 5.74
CA ILE A 244 -0.68 15.44 5.21
C ILE A 244 -0.75 15.62 3.71
N VAL A 245 -0.17 14.68 2.98
CA VAL A 245 -0.16 14.65 1.52
C VAL A 245 -1.15 13.59 1.08
N SER A 246 -2.20 14.00 0.37
CA SER A 246 -3.23 13.11 -0.15
C SER A 246 -3.12 13.02 -1.66
N PHE A 247 -3.27 11.81 -2.21
CA PHE A 247 -3.38 11.60 -3.64
C PHE A 247 -4.77 12.06 -4.10
N VAL A 248 -4.81 13.04 -5.00
CA VAL A 248 -6.05 13.63 -5.55
C VAL A 248 -6.31 13.20 -6.98
N GLY A 249 -5.33 12.53 -7.60
CA GLY A 249 -5.49 11.91 -8.91
C GLY A 249 -6.40 10.68 -8.86
N GLN A 250 -6.94 10.29 -10.01
CA GLN A 250 -7.60 9.00 -10.14
C GLN A 250 -6.49 7.93 -10.19
N ARG A 251 -6.44 7.03 -9.21
CA ARG A 251 -5.71 5.77 -9.39
C ARG A 251 -6.36 5.09 -10.58
N SER A 252 -5.58 4.73 -11.61
CA SER A 252 -6.11 3.80 -12.59
C SER A 252 -6.38 2.50 -11.87
N ASP A 253 -7.64 2.09 -11.80
CA ASP A 253 -8.01 0.76 -11.29
C ASP A 253 -7.30 -0.36 -12.08
N ASP A 254 -6.72 -0.03 -13.24
CA ASP A 254 -5.84 -0.89 -14.03
C ASP A 254 -4.51 -1.25 -13.35
N THR A 255 -4.06 -0.52 -12.31
CA THR A 255 -2.83 -0.89 -11.59
C THR A 255 -3.00 -2.06 -10.61
N SER A 256 -4.22 -2.31 -10.14
CA SER A 256 -4.56 -3.55 -9.44
C SER A 256 -4.49 -4.77 -10.36
N SER A 257 -4.47 -4.56 -11.68
CA SER A 257 -4.43 -5.58 -12.73
C SER A 257 -3.04 -5.85 -13.31
N ALA A 258 -1.98 -5.27 -12.78
CA ALA A 258 -0.60 -5.63 -13.16
C ALA A 258 -0.12 -6.97 -12.55
N GLN A 259 -0.79 -7.54 -11.56
CA GLN A 259 -1.00 -8.99 -11.56
C GLN A 259 -1.73 -9.29 -12.86
N ARG A 260 -1.15 -10.07 -13.82
CA ARG A 260 -1.79 -10.53 -15.06
C ARG A 260 -3.25 -10.13 -15.03
N ALA A 261 -3.68 -9.12 -15.85
CA ALA A 261 -5.06 -8.68 -15.80
C ALA A 261 -5.89 -9.92 -15.53
N PRO A 262 -6.57 -10.05 -14.39
CA PRO A 262 -7.49 -11.14 -14.27
C PRO A 262 -8.34 -10.89 -15.51
N LYS A 263 -8.48 -11.86 -16.41
CA LYS A 263 -9.54 -11.80 -17.41
C LYS A 263 -10.69 -11.25 -16.60
N GLU A 264 -11.23 -10.09 -16.95
CA GLU A 264 -12.34 -9.47 -16.23
C GLU A 264 -13.43 -10.53 -16.17
N TYR A 265 -13.40 -11.34 -15.12
CA TYR A 265 -14.43 -12.30 -14.84
C TYR A 265 -15.56 -11.46 -14.24
N LYS A 266 -16.54 -11.10 -15.08
CA LYS A 266 -17.80 -10.58 -14.54
C LYS A 266 -18.31 -11.66 -13.61
N LEU A 267 -18.28 -11.36 -12.30
CA LEU A 267 -18.83 -12.28 -11.31
C LEU A 267 -20.28 -12.55 -11.65
N LYS A 268 -20.63 -13.82 -11.73
CA LYS A 268 -22.02 -14.23 -11.86
C LYS A 268 -22.75 -14.00 -10.54
N PRO A 269 -24.09 -13.90 -10.56
CA PRO A 269 -24.85 -13.86 -9.32
C PRO A 269 -24.43 -15.02 -8.41
N GLY A 270 -24.04 -14.70 -7.16
CA GLY A 270 -23.55 -15.65 -6.18
C GLY A 270 -22.02 -15.90 -6.21
N GLU A 271 -21.30 -15.52 -7.26
CA GLU A 271 -19.82 -15.59 -7.24
C GLU A 271 -19.26 -14.45 -6.38
N LEU A 272 -18.45 -14.80 -5.38
CA LEU A 272 -17.76 -13.86 -4.50
C LEU A 272 -16.31 -13.64 -4.93
N PHE A 273 -15.74 -14.61 -5.63
CA PHE A 273 -14.41 -14.55 -6.21
C PHE A 273 -14.35 -15.47 -7.44
N HIS A 274 -13.68 -15.00 -8.49
CA HIS A 274 -13.34 -15.79 -9.66
C HIS A 274 -11.98 -15.35 -10.20
N GLY A 275 -11.03 -16.26 -10.31
CA GLY A 275 -9.68 -15.95 -10.77
C GLY A 275 -8.67 -17.01 -10.35
N GLU A 276 -7.42 -16.62 -10.23
CA GLU A 276 -6.35 -17.46 -9.70
C GLU A 276 -5.61 -16.69 -8.60
N GLN A 277 -5.87 -17.06 -7.35
CA GLN A 277 -5.13 -16.55 -6.18
C GLN A 277 -4.26 -17.68 -5.63
N THR A 278 -2.95 -17.51 -5.73
CA THR A 278 -2.00 -18.49 -5.19
C THR A 278 -1.83 -18.34 -3.69
N PHE A 279 -1.98 -19.44 -2.96
CA PHE A 279 -1.64 -19.56 -1.55
C PHE A 279 -0.38 -20.41 -1.44
N PRO A 280 0.79 -19.77 -1.36
CA PRO A 280 2.07 -20.48 -1.35
C PRO A 280 2.28 -21.25 -0.05
N ASN A 281 3.37 -22.01 0.03
CA ASN A 281 3.62 -22.92 1.16
C ASN A 281 4.04 -22.23 2.47
N ASP A 282 4.20 -20.90 2.45
CA ASP A 282 4.73 -20.08 3.55
C ASP A 282 3.67 -19.26 4.31
N TRP A 283 2.38 -19.50 4.04
CA TRP A 283 1.26 -18.78 4.67
C TRP A 283 1.19 -17.28 4.37
N SER A 284 1.87 -16.81 3.34
CA SER A 284 2.00 -15.39 3.04
C SER A 284 0.78 -14.78 2.34
N ALA A 285 -0.16 -15.60 1.86
CA ALA A 285 -1.32 -15.12 1.12
C ALA A 285 -2.62 -15.23 1.90
N ASN A 286 -3.50 -14.28 1.67
CA ASN A 286 -4.88 -14.29 2.12
C ASN A 286 -5.78 -13.61 1.06
N LEU A 287 -7.08 -13.90 1.11
CA LEU A 287 -8.11 -13.23 0.34
C LEU A 287 -9.18 -12.74 1.28
N CYS A 288 -9.48 -11.44 1.24
CA CYS A 288 -10.51 -10.81 2.06
C CYS A 288 -11.75 -10.51 1.20
N ILE A 289 -12.91 -10.89 1.69
CA ILE A 289 -14.22 -10.58 1.12
C ILE A 289 -14.99 -9.79 2.18
N THR A 290 -15.58 -8.65 1.78
CA THR A 290 -16.35 -7.78 2.67
C THR A 290 -17.62 -8.45 3.18
N ALA A 291 -18.25 -7.87 4.19
CA ALA A 291 -19.52 -8.36 4.73
C ALA A 291 -20.71 -8.19 3.77
N GLU A 292 -20.62 -7.29 2.82
CA GLU A 292 -21.74 -6.91 1.94
C GLU A 292 -22.38 -8.09 1.22
N PRO A 293 -21.65 -9.01 0.55
CA PRO A 293 -22.27 -10.15 -0.13
C PRO A 293 -23.06 -11.08 0.78
N PHE A 294 -22.77 -11.08 2.08
CA PHE A 294 -23.39 -11.99 3.06
C PHE A 294 -24.63 -11.42 3.74
N GLN A 295 -25.01 -10.16 3.51
CA GLN A 295 -26.11 -9.50 4.23
C GLN A 295 -27.45 -10.24 4.15
N HIS A 296 -27.72 -10.86 3.01
CA HIS A 296 -28.96 -11.61 2.76
C HIS A 296 -28.82 -13.11 2.93
N SER A 297 -27.64 -13.61 3.35
CA SER A 297 -27.42 -15.05 3.55
C SER A 297 -28.23 -15.59 4.74
N THR A 298 -28.54 -16.86 4.64
CA THR A 298 -29.27 -17.64 5.65
C THR A 298 -28.46 -18.87 6.08
N GLN A 299 -28.90 -19.58 7.10
CA GLN A 299 -28.26 -20.83 7.52
C GLN A 299 -28.42 -21.96 6.49
N ASN A 300 -29.35 -21.80 5.53
CA ASN A 300 -29.53 -22.79 4.45
C ASN A 300 -28.54 -22.59 3.31
N ASP A 301 -27.87 -21.44 3.25
CA ASP A 301 -26.91 -21.16 2.20
C ASP A 301 -25.59 -21.89 2.45
N VAL A 302 -24.83 -22.11 1.40
CA VAL A 302 -23.53 -22.76 1.46
C VAL A 302 -22.49 -21.94 0.71
N LEU A 303 -21.27 -21.93 1.23
CA LEU A 303 -20.11 -21.39 0.55
C LEU A 303 -19.34 -22.53 -0.11
N VAL A 304 -19.15 -22.45 -1.42
CA VAL A 304 -18.36 -23.41 -2.19
C VAL A 304 -17.06 -22.75 -2.64
N ILE A 305 -15.94 -23.37 -2.29
CA ILE A 305 -14.59 -22.86 -2.58
C ILE A 305 -13.88 -23.87 -3.47
N SER A 306 -13.67 -23.49 -4.72
CA SER A 306 -12.97 -24.29 -5.72
C SER A 306 -11.50 -23.90 -5.80
N TYR A 307 -10.61 -24.86 -5.78
CA TYR A 307 -9.17 -24.64 -5.78
C TYR A 307 -8.42 -25.76 -6.53
N LYS A 308 -7.14 -25.54 -6.80
CA LYS A 308 -6.19 -26.54 -7.30
C LYS A 308 -5.02 -26.66 -6.34
N LEU A 309 -4.57 -27.87 -6.08
CA LEU A 309 -3.36 -28.09 -5.29
C LEU A 309 -2.12 -27.62 -6.06
N LEU A 310 -1.20 -26.99 -5.36
CA LEU A 310 0.14 -26.74 -5.88
C LEU A 310 0.93 -28.07 -6.03
N PRO A 311 1.96 -28.11 -6.88
CA PRO A 311 2.85 -29.27 -6.94
C PRO A 311 3.33 -29.67 -5.55
N LYS A 312 3.27 -30.97 -5.29
CA LYS A 312 3.61 -31.54 -3.98
C LYS A 312 5.04 -31.16 -3.58
N GLN A 313 5.18 -30.56 -2.42
CA GLN A 313 6.46 -30.27 -1.78
C GLN A 313 6.61 -31.16 -0.53
N GLU A 314 7.80 -31.72 -0.33
CA GLU A 314 8.08 -32.59 0.82
C GLU A 314 7.85 -31.83 2.14
N GLY A 315 7.17 -32.45 3.10
CA GLY A 315 6.86 -31.87 4.40
C GLY A 315 5.73 -30.83 4.40
N VAL A 316 5.15 -30.48 3.25
CA VAL A 316 4.03 -29.52 3.15
C VAL A 316 2.71 -30.25 2.98
N VAL A 317 1.79 -30.01 3.90
CA VAL A 317 0.40 -30.43 3.80
C VAL A 317 -0.43 -29.22 3.38
N PRO A 318 -1.09 -29.24 2.21
CA PRO A 318 -2.00 -28.16 1.79
C PRO A 318 -3.14 -28.00 2.79
N GLN A 319 -3.41 -26.78 3.20
CA GLN A 319 -4.42 -26.47 4.23
C GLN A 319 -5.07 -25.12 3.96
N MET A 320 -6.35 -25.01 4.36
CA MET A 320 -7.14 -23.78 4.29
C MET A 320 -7.78 -23.51 5.66
N SER A 321 -7.95 -22.25 6.00
CA SER A 321 -8.74 -21.79 7.14
C SER A 321 -9.62 -20.63 6.71
N LEU A 322 -10.86 -20.63 7.19
CA LEU A 322 -11.86 -19.59 6.96
C LEU A 322 -12.02 -18.77 8.24
N ARG A 323 -11.84 -17.47 8.13
CA ARG A 323 -11.78 -16.58 9.28
C ARG A 323 -12.67 -15.36 9.10
N GLU A 324 -13.03 -14.71 10.21
CA GLU A 324 -13.69 -13.41 10.16
C GLU A 324 -12.73 -12.33 9.65
N ASN A 325 -13.24 -11.40 8.84
CA ASN A 325 -12.47 -10.28 8.32
C ASN A 325 -12.45 -9.12 9.33
N HIS A 326 -11.93 -9.39 10.53
CA HIS A 326 -11.82 -8.40 11.58
C HIS A 326 -10.58 -8.64 12.44
N GLY A 327 -9.74 -7.64 12.55
CA GLY A 327 -8.63 -7.55 13.52
C GLY A 327 -7.73 -8.78 13.57
N LYS A 328 -7.96 -9.66 14.54
CA LYS A 328 -7.12 -10.84 14.79
C LYS A 328 -7.47 -12.07 13.94
N TRP A 329 -8.41 -11.95 13.00
CA TRP A 329 -8.86 -13.06 12.15
C TRP A 329 -9.23 -14.33 12.93
N HIS A 330 -10.16 -14.20 13.85
CA HIS A 330 -10.68 -15.37 14.58
C HIS A 330 -11.36 -16.35 13.62
N ASP A 331 -11.37 -17.61 13.99
CA ASP A 331 -12.02 -18.65 13.20
C ASP A 331 -13.53 -18.36 13.04
N LEU A 332 -14.07 -18.59 11.84
CA LEU A 332 -15.50 -18.39 11.57
C LEU A 332 -16.39 -19.23 12.45
N SER A 333 -15.97 -20.46 12.80
CA SER A 333 -16.74 -21.34 13.67
C SER A 333 -16.85 -20.85 15.12
N GLY A 334 -16.16 -19.77 15.48
CA GLY A 334 -16.09 -19.30 16.87
C GLY A 334 -15.09 -20.07 17.73
N ALA A 335 -14.35 -21.02 17.18
CA ALA A 335 -13.28 -21.71 17.89
C ALA A 335 -12.17 -20.72 18.32
N VAL A 336 -11.60 -20.92 19.49
CA VAL A 336 -10.49 -20.12 20.02
C VAL A 336 -9.23 -20.30 19.15
N GLU A 337 -8.97 -21.54 18.75
CA GLU A 337 -7.85 -21.88 17.88
C GLU A 337 -8.32 -21.98 16.42
N PRO A 338 -7.51 -21.52 15.46
CA PRO A 338 -7.83 -21.61 14.06
C PRO A 338 -8.05 -23.06 13.61
N GLN A 339 -9.18 -23.32 12.94
CA GLN A 339 -9.48 -24.61 12.38
C GLN A 339 -8.85 -24.70 10.97
N TRP A 340 -7.98 -25.69 10.79
CA TRP A 340 -7.26 -25.92 9.53
C TRP A 340 -7.84 -27.13 8.81
N GLN A 341 -8.51 -26.89 7.69
CA GLN A 341 -8.98 -27.95 6.83
C GLN A 341 -7.84 -28.43 5.92
N LYS A 342 -7.52 -29.72 5.98
CA LYS A 342 -6.61 -30.36 5.03
C LYS A 342 -7.28 -30.43 3.66
N LEU A 343 -6.55 -30.02 2.63
CA LEU A 343 -7.04 -30.01 1.25
C LEU A 343 -6.66 -31.32 0.53
N ASP A 344 -7.61 -31.92 -0.14
CA ASP A 344 -7.48 -33.21 -0.86
C ASP A 344 -7.66 -33.09 -2.38
N GLY A 345 -7.97 -31.86 -2.87
CA GLY A 345 -8.22 -31.59 -4.29
C GLY A 345 -9.71 -31.49 -4.64
N ASN A 346 -10.62 -31.73 -3.70
CA ASN A 346 -12.05 -31.51 -3.87
C ASN A 346 -12.44 -30.10 -3.39
N ASP A 347 -13.56 -29.58 -3.88
CA ASP A 347 -14.09 -28.30 -3.42
C ASP A 347 -14.35 -28.33 -1.91
N VAL A 348 -14.05 -27.23 -1.23
CA VAL A 348 -14.43 -27.01 0.17
C VAL A 348 -15.86 -26.48 0.19
N VAL A 349 -16.73 -27.18 0.90
CA VAL A 349 -18.13 -26.77 1.11
C VAL A 349 -18.31 -26.41 2.58
N MET A 350 -18.71 -25.18 2.86
CA MET A 350 -19.01 -24.70 4.19
C MET A 350 -20.51 -24.40 4.33
N THR A 351 -21.17 -25.06 5.28
CA THR A 351 -22.53 -24.70 5.74
C THR A 351 -22.45 -23.66 6.84
N PHE A 352 -23.46 -22.82 6.96
CA PHE A 352 -23.49 -21.76 7.96
C PHE A 352 -24.24 -22.21 9.20
N ASP A 353 -23.62 -22.08 10.35
CA ASP A 353 -24.31 -22.03 11.64
C ASP A 353 -24.60 -20.57 12.04
N ALA A 354 -25.29 -20.37 13.15
CA ALA A 354 -25.65 -19.02 13.60
C ALA A 354 -24.42 -18.13 13.88
N VAL A 355 -23.34 -18.72 14.39
CA VAL A 355 -22.12 -18.00 14.75
C VAL A 355 -21.35 -17.57 13.52
N SER A 356 -21.10 -18.49 12.60
CA SER A 356 -20.37 -18.20 11.35
C SER A 356 -21.13 -17.22 10.47
N LEU A 357 -22.46 -17.34 10.40
CA LEU A 357 -23.31 -16.44 9.65
C LEU A 357 -23.29 -15.00 10.21
N ASP A 358 -23.37 -14.85 11.54
CA ASP A 358 -23.28 -13.55 12.20
C ASP A 358 -21.94 -12.85 11.90
N LYS A 359 -20.83 -13.59 12.00
CA LYS A 359 -19.50 -13.09 11.68
C LYS A 359 -19.38 -12.69 10.21
N LEU A 360 -19.86 -13.51 9.27
CA LEU A 360 -19.86 -13.19 7.84
C LEU A 360 -20.64 -11.91 7.55
N LYS A 361 -21.81 -11.73 8.16
CA LYS A 361 -22.64 -10.53 8.00
C LYS A 361 -22.04 -9.29 8.64
N THR A 362 -21.27 -9.45 9.71
CA THR A 362 -20.71 -8.33 10.46
C THR A 362 -19.35 -7.91 9.91
N THR A 363 -18.48 -8.87 9.59
CA THR A 363 -17.08 -8.61 9.28
C THR A 363 -16.64 -9.08 7.89
N GLY A 364 -17.35 -10.06 7.30
CA GLY A 364 -16.96 -10.70 6.05
C GLY A 364 -16.05 -11.92 6.27
N LEU A 365 -15.39 -12.34 5.21
CA LEU A 365 -14.61 -13.58 5.12
C LEU A 365 -13.15 -13.31 4.81
N VAL A 366 -12.23 -13.95 5.53
CA VAL A 366 -10.84 -14.13 5.12
C VAL A 366 -10.59 -15.60 4.81
N VAL A 367 -10.15 -15.88 3.60
CA VAL A 367 -9.57 -17.18 3.22
C VAL A 367 -8.06 -17.07 3.40
N THR A 368 -7.48 -17.97 4.19
CA THR A 368 -6.03 -18.10 4.37
C THR A 368 -5.61 -19.54 4.29
N GLY A 369 -4.33 -19.79 3.98
CA GLY A 369 -3.88 -21.16 3.82
C GLY A 369 -2.55 -21.29 3.12
N ARG A 370 -2.22 -22.54 2.70
CA ARG A 370 -0.99 -22.85 1.97
C ARG A 370 -1.16 -24.01 1.02
N GLY A 371 -0.35 -24.03 -0.04
CA GLY A 371 -0.21 -25.18 -0.92
C GLY A 371 -1.31 -25.33 -1.97
N PHE A 372 -2.02 -24.26 -2.31
CA PHE A 372 -3.09 -24.30 -3.33
C PHE A 372 -3.21 -23.01 -4.14
N VAL A 373 -3.94 -23.07 -5.22
CA VAL A 373 -4.42 -21.94 -6.01
C VAL A 373 -5.93 -21.91 -5.91
N LEU A 374 -6.47 -20.84 -5.34
CA LEU A 374 -7.90 -20.59 -5.28
C LEU A 374 -8.40 -20.16 -6.65
N ASN A 375 -9.48 -20.76 -7.14
CA ASN A 375 -10.05 -20.47 -8.45
C ASN A 375 -11.38 -19.75 -8.36
N ARG A 376 -12.22 -20.10 -7.38
CA ARG A 376 -13.57 -19.56 -7.26
C ARG A 376 -14.11 -19.67 -5.85
N ILE A 377 -14.92 -18.71 -5.44
CA ILE A 377 -15.78 -18.77 -4.25
C ILE A 377 -17.19 -18.42 -4.69
N GLU A 378 -18.13 -19.27 -4.38
CA GLU A 378 -19.56 -19.10 -4.66
C GLU A 378 -20.38 -19.19 -3.40
N LEU A 379 -21.33 -18.28 -3.26
CA LEU A 379 -22.40 -18.35 -2.27
C LEU A 379 -23.64 -18.91 -2.98
N MET A 380 -24.05 -20.09 -2.58
CA MET A 380 -25.19 -20.80 -3.16
C MET A 380 -26.37 -20.78 -2.19
N HIS A 381 -27.49 -20.29 -2.66
CA HIS A 381 -28.76 -20.38 -1.93
C HIS A 381 -29.35 -21.78 -2.15
N VAL A 382 -29.64 -22.48 -1.06
CA VAL A 382 -30.33 -23.78 -1.09
C VAL A 382 -31.80 -23.51 -0.79
N GLU A 383 -32.65 -23.73 -1.81
CA GLU A 383 -34.10 -23.60 -1.69
C GLU A 383 -34.74 -24.69 -0.80
#